data_83dabc9d38832b3a520f5819a2276ae6
#
_entry.id   83dabc9d38832b3a520f5819a2276ae6
#
_cell.length_a   1.000
_cell.length_b   1.000
_cell.length_c   1.000
_cell.angle_alpha   90.00
_cell.angle_beta   90.00
_cell.angle_gamma   90.00
#
_symmetry.space_group_name_H-M   'P 1'
#
loop_
_entity.id
_entity.type
_entity.pdbx_description
1 polymer ?
#
loop_
_entity_poly.entity_id
_entity_poly.type
_entity_poly.pdbx_seq_one_letter_code
_entity_poly.pdbx_strand_id
1 'polypeptide(L)'
;SEFLFSKNGLHGVTLRDVAKHVGIHTTLVHYYFQDKQSLFEAVFARRAGISSDRRITALEQYEAEAGDSPTVEGALHAFLDTDLDFYFEGGEKWMNYAAFCARVSNTPEGAVLMDVHFDPVVLKLVGILKRALPDYPEEDIFWGDHFVTSALMNTLARTGRIDRLSGGACHSD
;
A
#
# COMPACT_ATOMS: atom_id res chain seq x y z
N SER A 1 -2.16 -11.70 -12.51
CA SER A 1 -1.93 -10.31 -12.97
C SER A 1 -1.14 -9.47 -11.97
N GLU A 2 -1.46 -9.50 -10.66
CA GLU A 2 -0.68 -8.76 -9.63
C GLU A 2 0.83 -9.02 -9.74
N PHE A 3 1.23 -10.28 -9.82
CA PHE A 3 2.63 -10.67 -10.00
C PHE A 3 3.29 -10.01 -11.21
N LEU A 4 2.63 -9.97 -12.37
CA LEU A 4 3.18 -9.34 -13.55
C LEU A 4 3.37 -7.84 -13.36
N PHE A 5 2.37 -7.17 -12.81
CA PHE A 5 2.44 -5.72 -12.57
C PHE A 5 3.41 -5.35 -11.45
N SER A 6 3.53 -6.17 -10.40
CA SER A 6 4.52 -5.94 -9.34
C SER A 6 5.97 -6.02 -9.85
N LYS A 7 6.24 -6.89 -10.83
CA LYS A 7 7.58 -7.06 -11.42
C LYS A 7 7.88 -6.05 -12.52
N ASN A 8 6.92 -5.76 -13.40
CA ASN A 8 7.20 -5.05 -14.65
C ASN A 8 6.50 -3.68 -14.76
N GLY A 9 5.65 -3.32 -13.78
CA GLY A 9 4.86 -2.10 -13.81
C GLY A 9 3.79 -2.09 -14.92
N LEU A 10 3.10 -0.96 -15.05
CA LEU A 10 2.06 -0.78 -16.06
C LEU A 10 2.63 -0.92 -17.49
N HIS A 11 3.75 -0.26 -17.78
CA HIS A 11 4.28 -0.18 -19.14
C HIS A 11 4.97 -1.48 -19.59
N GLY A 12 5.51 -2.28 -18.67
CA GLY A 12 6.21 -3.53 -18.96
C GLY A 12 5.30 -4.77 -19.15
N VAL A 13 3.97 -4.61 -19.13
CA VAL A 13 3.01 -5.70 -19.26
C VAL A 13 2.01 -5.40 -20.38
N THR A 14 1.67 -6.43 -21.20
CA THR A 14 0.59 -6.34 -22.18
C THR A 14 -0.62 -7.15 -21.77
N LEU A 15 -1.81 -6.88 -22.30
CA LEU A 15 -3.02 -7.70 -22.08
C LEU A 15 -2.81 -9.16 -22.52
N ARG A 16 -1.96 -9.36 -23.53
CA ARG A 16 -1.59 -10.71 -24.01
C ARG A 16 -0.75 -11.47 -22.97
N ASP A 17 0.17 -10.77 -22.29
CA ASP A 17 0.99 -11.38 -21.23
C ASP A 17 0.11 -11.80 -20.06
N VAL A 18 -0.87 -10.95 -19.68
CA VAL A 18 -1.83 -11.29 -18.64
C VAL A 18 -2.67 -12.48 -19.05
N ALA A 19 -3.24 -12.51 -20.27
CA ALA A 19 -4.02 -13.62 -20.78
C ALA A 19 -3.23 -14.93 -20.75
N LYS A 20 -1.98 -14.90 -21.22
CA LYS A 20 -1.06 -16.04 -21.18
C LYS A 20 -0.77 -16.52 -19.76
N HIS A 21 -0.51 -15.58 -18.85
CA HIS A 21 -0.20 -15.88 -17.44
C HIS A 21 -1.36 -16.56 -16.69
N VAL A 22 -2.62 -16.15 -16.99
CA VAL A 22 -3.80 -16.73 -16.33
C VAL A 22 -4.43 -17.88 -17.12
N GLY A 23 -3.87 -18.24 -18.28
CA GLY A 23 -4.32 -19.38 -19.08
C GLY A 23 -5.65 -19.15 -19.82
N ILE A 24 -5.98 -17.90 -20.20
CA ILE A 24 -7.21 -17.56 -20.93
C ILE A 24 -6.89 -16.94 -22.29
N HIS A 25 -7.91 -16.88 -23.15
CA HIS A 25 -7.77 -16.25 -24.46
C HIS A 25 -7.76 -14.72 -24.32
N THR A 26 -6.90 -14.03 -25.08
CA THR A 26 -6.74 -12.56 -25.03
C THR A 26 -8.06 -11.83 -25.32
N THR A 27 -8.90 -12.37 -26.20
CA THR A 27 -10.23 -11.84 -26.50
C THR A 27 -11.11 -11.71 -25.23
N LEU A 28 -10.99 -12.63 -24.28
CA LEU A 28 -11.74 -12.57 -23.03
C LEU A 28 -11.26 -11.41 -22.14
N VAL A 29 -9.95 -11.16 -22.14
CA VAL A 29 -9.40 -10.01 -21.41
C VAL A 29 -9.95 -8.69 -21.98
N HIS A 30 -9.95 -8.55 -23.33
CA HIS A 30 -10.51 -7.39 -24.02
C HIS A 30 -12.03 -7.24 -23.84
N TYR A 31 -12.75 -8.34 -23.62
CA TYR A 31 -14.18 -8.29 -23.33
C TYR A 31 -14.49 -7.62 -21.99
N TYR A 32 -13.68 -7.92 -20.96
CA TYR A 32 -13.88 -7.37 -19.60
C TYR A 32 -13.17 -6.04 -19.37
N PHE A 33 -12.06 -5.79 -20.06
CA PHE A 33 -11.23 -4.60 -19.87
C PHE A 33 -11.00 -3.92 -21.22
N GLN A 34 -11.42 -2.66 -21.32
CA GLN A 34 -11.30 -1.88 -22.55
C GLN A 34 -9.83 -1.72 -22.95
N ASP A 35 -8.96 -1.52 -21.95
CA ASP A 35 -7.53 -1.29 -22.13
C ASP A 35 -6.71 -1.85 -20.95
N LYS A 36 -5.42 -1.70 -21.06
CA LYS A 36 -4.47 -2.15 -20.04
C LYS A 36 -4.57 -1.33 -18.74
N GLN A 37 -4.89 -0.06 -18.85
CA GLN A 37 -5.05 0.84 -17.70
C GLN A 37 -6.21 0.37 -16.82
N SER A 38 -7.37 0.12 -17.42
CA SER A 38 -8.56 -0.39 -16.71
C SER A 38 -8.29 -1.72 -16.00
N LEU A 39 -7.53 -2.63 -16.63
CA LEU A 39 -7.12 -3.88 -15.98
C LEU A 39 -6.17 -3.62 -14.81
N PHE A 40 -5.21 -2.73 -14.97
CA PHE A 40 -4.25 -2.37 -13.94
C PHE A 40 -4.95 -1.80 -12.71
N GLU A 41 -5.84 -0.85 -12.89
CA GLU A 41 -6.66 -0.24 -11.85
C GLU A 41 -7.54 -1.26 -11.14
N ALA A 42 -8.22 -2.13 -11.87
CA ALA A 42 -9.05 -3.19 -11.28
C ALA A 42 -8.23 -4.20 -10.46
N VAL A 43 -7.03 -4.54 -10.92
CA VAL A 43 -6.10 -5.43 -10.20
C VAL A 43 -5.63 -4.77 -8.91
N PHE A 44 -5.35 -3.48 -8.94
CA PHE A 44 -4.94 -2.69 -7.77
C PHE A 44 -6.09 -2.58 -6.77
N ALA A 45 -7.25 -2.08 -7.22
CA ALA A 45 -8.43 -1.82 -6.40
C ALA A 45 -8.90 -3.04 -5.60
N ARG A 46 -8.75 -4.24 -6.17
CA ARG A 46 -9.23 -5.49 -5.56
C ARG A 46 -8.70 -5.73 -4.15
N ARG A 47 -7.43 -5.38 -3.87
CA ARG A 47 -6.82 -5.54 -2.55
C ARG A 47 -6.67 -4.23 -1.80
N ALA A 48 -6.58 -3.12 -2.53
CA ALA A 48 -6.51 -1.80 -1.93
C ALA A 48 -7.72 -1.54 -1.02
N GLY A 49 -8.92 -1.90 -1.47
CA GLY A 49 -10.13 -1.79 -0.65
C GLY A 49 -10.03 -2.61 0.64
N ILE A 50 -9.58 -3.87 0.56
CA ILE A 50 -9.44 -4.74 1.74
C ILE A 50 -8.42 -4.17 2.75
N SER A 51 -7.26 -3.69 2.26
CA SER A 51 -6.23 -3.08 3.10
C SER A 51 -6.74 -1.78 3.72
N SER A 52 -7.34 -0.91 2.91
CA SER A 52 -7.90 0.37 3.35
C SER A 52 -8.98 0.19 4.42
N ASP A 53 -9.98 -0.68 4.18
CA ASP A 53 -11.07 -0.93 5.12
C ASP A 53 -10.57 -1.45 6.47
N ARG A 54 -9.61 -2.36 6.46
CA ARG A 54 -9.02 -2.89 7.71
C ARG A 54 -8.24 -1.83 8.47
N ARG A 55 -7.47 -1.00 7.78
CA ARG A 55 -6.71 0.10 8.43
C ARG A 55 -7.64 1.14 9.01
N ILE A 56 -8.70 1.52 8.30
CA ILE A 56 -9.74 2.41 8.84
C ILE A 56 -10.35 1.80 10.09
N THR A 57 -10.74 0.52 10.05
CA THR A 57 -11.31 -0.17 11.21
C THR A 57 -10.35 -0.19 12.40
N ALA A 58 -9.07 -0.49 12.18
CA ALA A 58 -8.06 -0.49 13.24
C ALA A 58 -7.85 0.90 13.86
N LEU A 59 -7.81 1.94 13.02
CA LEU A 59 -7.73 3.33 13.49
C LEU A 59 -8.98 3.75 14.28
N GLU A 60 -10.17 3.33 13.86
CA GLU A 60 -11.43 3.59 14.57
C GLU A 60 -11.49 2.90 15.91
N GLN A 61 -11.06 1.65 15.98
CA GLN A 61 -10.97 0.91 17.23
C GLN A 61 -9.99 1.59 18.20
N TYR A 62 -8.80 1.90 17.72
CA TYR A 62 -7.81 2.63 18.52
C TYR A 62 -8.34 3.98 19.02
N GLU A 63 -9.01 4.74 18.16
CA GLU A 63 -9.59 6.04 18.51
C GLU A 63 -10.66 5.91 19.61
N ALA A 64 -11.49 4.86 19.53
CA ALA A 64 -12.50 4.57 20.57
C ALA A 64 -11.87 4.16 21.90
N GLU A 65 -10.77 3.40 21.88
CA GLU A 65 -10.05 2.95 23.08
C GLU A 65 -9.25 4.10 23.73
N ALA A 66 -8.59 4.92 22.92
CA ALA A 66 -7.76 6.04 23.39
C ALA A 66 -8.58 7.22 23.93
N GLY A 67 -9.83 7.38 23.48
CA GLY A 67 -10.71 8.49 23.86
C GLY A 67 -10.09 9.85 23.59
N ASP A 68 -9.98 10.67 24.65
CA ASP A 68 -9.44 12.04 24.55
C ASP A 68 -7.91 12.12 24.62
N SER A 69 -7.22 10.99 24.77
CA SER A 69 -5.77 10.96 25.00
C SER A 69 -5.04 10.01 24.03
N PRO A 70 -5.18 10.19 22.71
CA PRO A 70 -4.44 9.37 21.75
C PRO A 70 -2.94 9.64 21.85
N THR A 71 -2.14 8.63 21.54
CA THR A 71 -0.68 8.71 21.46
C THR A 71 -0.20 8.51 20.04
N VAL A 72 0.96 9.07 19.70
CA VAL A 72 1.60 8.83 18.39
C VAL A 72 1.90 7.34 18.20
N GLU A 73 2.46 6.69 19.22
CA GLU A 73 2.80 5.27 19.17
C GLU A 73 1.58 4.40 18.88
N GLY A 74 0.48 4.57 19.62
CA GLY A 74 -0.74 3.80 19.41
C GLY A 74 -1.39 4.04 18.04
N ALA A 75 -1.39 5.29 17.56
CA ALA A 75 -1.89 5.63 16.23
C ALA A 75 -1.06 4.97 15.12
N LEU A 76 0.28 4.97 15.27
CA LEU A 76 1.17 4.32 14.31
C LEU A 76 1.04 2.80 14.33
N HIS A 77 0.89 2.17 15.50
CA HIS A 77 0.57 0.75 15.60
C HIS A 77 -0.71 0.40 14.87
N ALA A 78 -1.81 1.11 15.15
CA ALA A 78 -3.08 0.87 14.47
C ALA A 78 -2.99 1.02 12.94
N PHE A 79 -2.14 1.92 12.47
CA PHE A 79 -1.92 2.18 11.05
C PHE A 79 -1.02 1.15 10.37
N LEU A 80 0.10 0.76 11.00
CA LEU A 80 1.15 -0.04 10.38
C LEU A 80 0.94 -1.55 10.55
N ASP A 81 0.49 -1.99 11.73
CA ASP A 81 0.45 -3.42 12.06
C ASP A 81 -0.47 -4.18 11.11
N THR A 82 -1.58 -3.58 10.69
CA THR A 82 -2.51 -4.18 9.72
C THR A 82 -1.83 -4.53 8.38
N ASP A 83 -1.00 -3.65 7.84
CA ASP A 83 -0.30 -3.89 6.58
C ASP A 83 0.86 -4.88 6.77
N LEU A 84 1.54 -4.82 7.92
CA LEU A 84 2.60 -5.75 8.27
C LEU A 84 2.06 -7.17 8.50
N ASP A 85 0.90 -7.32 9.15
CA ASP A 85 0.22 -8.61 9.31
C ASP A 85 -0.14 -9.20 7.95
N PHE A 86 -0.71 -8.40 7.04
CA PHE A 86 -0.96 -8.86 5.68
C PHE A 86 0.31 -9.28 4.95
N TYR A 87 1.39 -8.55 5.17
CA TYR A 87 2.66 -8.85 4.52
C TYR A 87 3.28 -10.15 5.05
N PHE A 88 3.31 -10.34 6.36
CA PHE A 88 3.96 -11.49 6.97
C PHE A 88 3.07 -12.74 6.99
N GLU A 89 1.77 -12.59 7.22
CA GLU A 89 0.84 -13.71 7.39
C GLU A 89 0.02 -14.02 6.14
N GLY A 90 -0.15 -13.06 5.25
CA GLY A 90 -1.02 -13.16 4.08
C GLY A 90 -0.43 -13.95 2.90
N GLY A 91 0.81 -14.38 3.01
CA GLY A 91 1.52 -15.20 2.02
C GLY A 91 1.88 -14.44 0.74
N GLU A 92 2.40 -15.18 -0.25
CA GLU A 92 2.98 -14.64 -1.48
C GLU A 92 2.06 -13.65 -2.23
N LYS A 93 0.75 -13.85 -2.17
CA LYS A 93 -0.21 -12.97 -2.85
C LYS A 93 -0.24 -11.57 -2.24
N TRP A 94 -0.14 -11.45 -0.90
CA TRP A 94 -0.08 -10.16 -0.23
C TRP A 94 1.29 -9.52 -0.38
N MET A 95 2.36 -10.29 -0.37
CA MET A 95 3.71 -9.81 -0.66
C MET A 95 3.80 -9.21 -2.08
N ASN A 96 3.22 -9.88 -3.08
CA ASN A 96 3.15 -9.36 -4.45
C ASN A 96 2.33 -8.07 -4.54
N TYR A 97 1.22 -7.98 -3.79
CA TYR A 97 0.42 -6.77 -3.71
C TYR A 97 1.19 -5.62 -3.04
N ALA A 98 1.86 -5.87 -1.92
CA ALA A 98 2.67 -4.87 -1.23
C ALA A 98 3.78 -4.30 -2.14
N ALA A 99 4.51 -5.16 -2.85
CA ALA A 99 5.49 -4.73 -3.85
C ALA A 99 4.85 -3.98 -5.02
N PHE A 100 3.61 -4.31 -5.38
CA PHE A 100 2.84 -3.59 -6.39
C PHE A 100 2.45 -2.19 -5.88
N CYS A 101 1.93 -2.05 -4.65
CA CYS A 101 1.66 -0.75 -4.03
C CYS A 101 2.89 0.13 -3.97
N ALA A 102 4.03 -0.40 -3.52
CA ALA A 102 5.28 0.32 -3.44
C ALA A 102 5.76 0.84 -4.81
N ARG A 103 5.51 0.10 -5.87
CA ARG A 103 5.80 0.55 -7.24
C ARG A 103 4.84 1.63 -7.71
N VAL A 104 3.54 1.44 -7.45
CA VAL A 104 2.47 2.35 -7.86
C VAL A 104 2.64 3.71 -7.18
N SER A 105 2.91 3.74 -5.87
CA SER A 105 3.06 4.96 -5.08
C SER A 105 4.17 5.92 -5.58
N ASN A 106 5.09 5.42 -6.39
CA ASN A 106 6.21 6.20 -6.92
C ASN A 106 6.06 6.58 -8.41
N THR A 107 4.84 6.52 -8.95
CA THR A 107 4.57 6.91 -10.34
C THR A 107 3.44 7.95 -10.41
N PRO A 108 3.47 8.89 -11.38
CA PRO A 108 2.38 9.87 -11.52
C PRO A 108 1.01 9.24 -11.75
N GLU A 109 0.94 8.17 -12.54
CA GLU A 109 -0.31 7.44 -12.80
C GLU A 109 -0.81 6.72 -11.55
N GLY A 110 0.11 6.29 -10.71
CA GLY A 110 -0.19 5.64 -9.44
C GLY A 110 -0.67 6.59 -8.36
N ALA A 111 -0.25 7.86 -8.40
CA ALA A 111 -0.70 8.85 -7.42
C ALA A 111 -2.23 8.92 -7.35
N VAL A 112 -2.92 8.94 -8.50
CA VAL A 112 -4.40 8.95 -8.55
C VAL A 112 -5.01 7.72 -7.87
N LEU A 113 -4.38 6.54 -7.99
CA LEU A 113 -4.85 5.33 -7.32
C LEU A 113 -4.60 5.39 -5.81
N MET A 114 -3.48 5.99 -5.39
CA MET A 114 -3.20 6.22 -3.98
C MET A 114 -4.23 7.18 -3.38
N ASP A 115 -4.50 8.30 -4.04
CA ASP A 115 -5.51 9.29 -3.61
C ASP A 115 -6.88 8.63 -3.41
N VAL A 116 -7.35 7.84 -4.37
CA VAL A 116 -8.68 7.21 -4.30
C VAL A 116 -8.79 6.18 -3.18
N HIS A 117 -7.74 5.37 -2.98
CA HIS A 117 -7.84 4.21 -2.10
C HIS A 117 -7.26 4.43 -0.70
N PHE A 118 -6.30 5.33 -0.54
CA PHE A 118 -5.56 5.47 0.71
C PHE A 118 -5.65 6.85 1.38
N ASP A 119 -6.03 7.91 0.67
CA ASP A 119 -6.22 9.22 1.29
C ASP A 119 -7.18 9.18 2.49
N PRO A 120 -8.32 8.45 2.44
CA PRO A 120 -9.20 8.36 3.61
C PRO A 120 -8.50 7.78 4.85
N VAL A 121 -7.61 6.80 4.65
CA VAL A 121 -6.83 6.17 5.75
C VAL A 121 -5.80 7.16 6.30
N VAL A 122 -5.05 7.83 5.41
CA VAL A 122 -4.02 8.81 5.78
C VAL A 122 -4.65 9.98 6.52
N LEU A 123 -5.75 10.54 5.99
CA LEU A 123 -6.44 11.66 6.63
C LEU A 123 -7.01 11.29 8.02
N LYS A 124 -7.45 10.05 8.19
CA LYS A 124 -7.90 9.57 9.50
C LYS A 124 -6.73 9.47 10.47
N LEU A 125 -5.58 8.90 10.07
CA LEU A 125 -4.37 8.86 10.88
C LEU A 125 -3.92 10.28 11.28
N VAL A 126 -3.81 11.19 10.30
CA VAL A 126 -3.42 12.58 10.53
C VAL A 126 -4.38 13.26 11.52
N GLY A 127 -5.69 12.99 11.43
CA GLY A 127 -6.67 13.48 12.40
C GLY A 127 -6.40 13.02 13.85
N ILE A 128 -5.99 11.77 14.03
CA ILE A 128 -5.60 11.24 15.34
C ILE A 128 -4.28 11.87 15.81
N LEU A 129 -3.29 11.96 14.92
CA LEU A 129 -1.98 12.54 15.23
C LEU A 129 -2.08 14.03 15.63
N LYS A 130 -2.97 14.81 15.01
CA LYS A 130 -3.24 16.20 15.42
C LYS A 130 -3.73 16.32 16.87
N ARG A 131 -4.54 15.36 17.33
CA ARG A 131 -4.97 15.31 18.74
C ARG A 131 -3.87 14.86 19.69
N ALA A 132 -3.00 13.95 19.22
CA ALA A 132 -1.85 13.49 20.00
C ALA A 132 -0.73 14.55 20.10
N LEU A 133 -0.66 15.46 19.14
CA LEU A 133 0.39 16.48 18.99
C LEU A 133 -0.20 17.89 18.83
N PRO A 134 -0.98 18.38 19.81
CA PRO A 134 -1.73 19.64 19.65
C PRO A 134 -0.85 20.88 19.47
N ASP A 135 0.39 20.83 19.93
CA ASP A 135 1.34 21.97 19.88
C ASP A 135 2.22 21.95 18.61
N TYR A 136 2.07 20.94 17.75
CA TYR A 136 2.88 20.83 16.53
C TYR A 136 2.16 21.47 15.33
N PRO A 137 2.90 22.15 14.44
CA PRO A 137 2.35 22.63 13.18
C PRO A 137 1.74 21.50 12.34
N GLU A 138 0.62 21.78 11.71
CA GLU A 138 -0.04 20.80 10.84
C GLU A 138 0.87 20.29 9.71
N GLU A 139 1.70 21.17 9.16
CA GLU A 139 2.68 20.83 8.14
C GLU A 139 3.66 19.74 8.61
N ASP A 140 4.15 19.82 9.84
CA ASP A 140 5.08 18.86 10.42
C ASP A 140 4.43 17.49 10.61
N ILE A 141 3.13 17.45 10.91
CA ILE A 141 2.37 16.20 11.05
C ILE A 141 2.21 15.53 9.69
N PHE A 142 1.88 16.27 8.63
CA PHE A 142 1.82 15.71 7.28
C PHE A 142 3.18 15.22 6.76
N TRP A 143 4.26 15.95 7.04
CA TRP A 143 5.61 15.49 6.70
C TRP A 143 6.00 14.23 7.50
N GLY A 144 5.62 14.17 8.79
CA GLY A 144 5.81 12.98 9.62
C GLY A 144 5.11 11.74 9.04
N ASP A 145 3.83 11.87 8.68
CA ASP A 145 3.09 10.80 7.98
C ASP A 145 3.77 10.41 6.66
N HIS A 146 4.17 11.39 5.86
CA HIS A 146 4.85 11.13 4.58
C HIS A 146 6.15 10.33 4.77
N PHE A 147 6.94 10.62 5.80
CA PHE A 147 8.15 9.84 6.09
C PHE A 147 7.83 8.41 6.54
N VAL A 148 6.82 8.23 7.41
CA VAL A 148 6.38 6.90 7.86
C VAL A 148 5.88 6.07 6.68
N THR A 149 5.01 6.63 5.86
CA THR A 149 4.43 5.96 4.68
C THR A 149 5.52 5.63 3.65
N SER A 150 6.47 6.55 3.43
CA SER A 150 7.61 6.30 2.53
C SER A 150 8.51 5.18 3.03
N ALA A 151 8.79 5.13 4.34
CA ALA A 151 9.56 4.05 4.96
C ALA A 151 8.86 2.70 4.80
N LEU A 152 7.54 2.65 5.05
CA LEU A 152 6.72 1.45 4.82
C LEU A 152 6.80 1.00 3.37
N MET A 153 6.53 1.88 2.40
CA MET A 153 6.57 1.55 0.98
C MET A 153 7.95 1.06 0.53
N ASN A 154 9.03 1.69 1.01
CA ASN A 154 10.39 1.27 0.68
C ASN A 154 10.72 -0.12 1.25
N THR A 155 10.23 -0.44 2.45
CA THR A 155 10.36 -1.75 3.07
C THR A 155 9.60 -2.81 2.26
N LEU A 156 8.33 -2.55 1.95
CA LEU A 156 7.47 -3.47 1.20
C LEU A 156 7.90 -3.68 -0.26
N ALA A 157 8.70 -2.77 -0.83
CA ALA A 157 9.24 -2.90 -2.19
C ALA A 157 10.20 -4.09 -2.36
N ARG A 158 10.77 -4.62 -1.28
CA ARG A 158 11.68 -5.78 -1.27
C ARG A 158 12.77 -5.69 -2.31
N THR A 159 13.50 -4.56 -2.32
CA THR A 159 14.56 -4.34 -3.32
C THR A 159 15.84 -5.13 -3.01
N GLY A 160 15.93 -5.76 -1.84
CA GLY A 160 17.15 -6.40 -1.31
C GLY A 160 18.27 -5.39 -1.05
N ARG A 161 17.98 -4.07 -1.03
CA ARG A 161 19.00 -3.03 -0.84
C ARG A 161 19.59 -3.09 0.56
N ILE A 162 18.74 -3.26 1.58
CA ILE A 162 19.19 -3.32 2.98
C ILE A 162 20.08 -4.53 3.22
N ASP A 163 19.77 -5.67 2.59
CA ASP A 163 20.56 -6.90 2.71
C ASP A 163 21.98 -6.70 2.17
N ARG A 164 22.09 -6.06 1.00
CA ARG A 164 23.38 -5.74 0.39
C ARG A 164 24.18 -4.70 1.19
N LEU A 165 23.52 -3.64 1.68
CA LEU A 165 24.17 -2.60 2.47
C LEU A 165 24.69 -3.11 3.81
N SER A 166 23.96 -4.02 4.45
CA SER A 166 24.31 -4.59 5.74
C SER A 166 25.33 -5.74 5.63
N GLY A 167 25.73 -6.11 4.41
CA GLY A 167 26.60 -7.28 4.21
C GLY A 167 25.94 -8.60 4.63
N GLY A 168 24.61 -8.66 4.59
CA GLY A 168 23.82 -9.83 4.98
C GLY A 168 23.44 -9.87 6.46
N ALA A 169 23.66 -8.80 7.22
CA ALA A 169 23.20 -8.71 8.61
C ALA A 169 21.68 -8.48 8.71
N CYS A 170 21.06 -7.89 7.67
CA CYS A 170 19.62 -7.74 7.54
C CYS A 170 19.08 -8.65 6.44
N HIS A 171 17.85 -9.12 6.64
CA HIS A 171 17.12 -9.95 5.68
C HIS A 171 15.77 -9.30 5.41
N SER A 172 15.53 -8.92 4.15
CA SER A 172 14.28 -8.27 3.71
C SER A 172 13.27 -9.24 3.09
N ASP A 173 13.56 -10.54 3.13
CA ASP A 173 12.73 -11.63 2.60
C ASP A 173 11.84 -12.25 3.67
#